data_735b8c08891fdc699c4eccf941b84762
#
_entry.id   735b8c08891fdc699c4eccf941b84762
#
_cell.length_a   1.000
_cell.length_b   1.000
_cell.length_c   1.000
_cell.angle_alpha   90.00
_cell.angle_beta   90.00
_cell.angle_gamma   90.00
#
_symmetry.space_group_name_H-M   'P 1'
#
loop_
_entity.id
_entity.type
_entity.pdbx_description
1 polymer ?
#
loop_
_entity_poly.entity_id
_entity_poly.type
_entity_poly.pdbx_seq_one_letter_code
_entity_poly.pdbx_strand_id
1 'polypeptide(L)'
;ASTDIYHRMFHGPRFQPLIGVVASIQDENGRGIEARVHAIKDIPNPELFNTGAGEKQPMMLAHPMLIESCFQTAGLTSMDIDGVDSLPVGARRIVLSDEISGGSLTVLSVRTGSSSDSSTLHNSVIRLDGAPVLKIDGLRMKSMAFLDASERPGLIDSE
;
A
#
# COMPACT_ATOMS: atom_id res chain seq x y z
N ALA A 1 -9.45 2.75 13.37
CA ALA A 1 -9.30 1.39 12.85
C ALA A 1 -9.48 1.36 11.33
N SER A 2 -9.57 0.17 10.68
CA SER A 2 -9.61 0.05 9.19
C SER A 2 -10.72 0.85 8.53
N THR A 3 -11.87 1.01 9.17
CA THR A 3 -12.99 1.83 8.69
C THR A 3 -12.61 3.28 8.43
N ASP A 4 -11.71 3.85 9.20
CA ASP A 4 -11.34 5.26 9.08
C ASP A 4 -10.45 5.51 7.85
N ILE A 5 -9.60 4.54 7.49
CA ILE A 5 -8.77 4.59 6.28
C ILE A 5 -9.66 4.62 5.05
N TYR A 6 -10.65 3.72 4.97
CA TYR A 6 -11.47 3.54 3.78
C TYR A 6 -12.62 4.54 3.63
N HIS A 7 -12.93 5.32 4.63
CA HIS A 7 -13.78 6.51 4.46
C HIS A 7 -13.13 7.59 3.59
N ARG A 8 -11.80 7.58 3.49
CA ARG A 8 -11.02 8.58 2.74
C ARG A 8 -10.50 8.07 1.40
N MET A 9 -10.53 6.74 1.20
CA MET A 9 -10.09 6.10 -0.04
C MET A 9 -11.31 5.64 -0.84
N PHE A 10 -11.29 5.86 -2.15
CA PHE A 10 -12.38 5.46 -3.06
C PHE A 10 -12.53 3.94 -3.25
N HIS A 11 -11.72 3.14 -2.55
CA HIS A 11 -11.69 1.69 -2.69
C HIS A 11 -12.94 1.03 -2.13
N GLY A 12 -13.68 0.36 -3.00
CA GLY A 12 -14.81 -0.47 -2.59
C GLY A 12 -14.38 -1.65 -1.70
N PRO A 13 -15.34 -2.32 -1.03
CA PRO A 13 -15.05 -3.38 -0.03
C PRO A 13 -14.14 -4.50 -0.52
N ARG A 14 -14.09 -4.72 -1.83
CA ARG A 14 -13.27 -5.77 -2.46
C ARG A 14 -11.77 -5.41 -2.54
N PHE A 15 -11.42 -4.13 -2.36
CA PHE A 15 -10.06 -3.61 -2.47
C PHE A 15 -9.62 -2.94 -1.17
N GLN A 16 -9.80 -3.62 -0.06
CA GLN A 16 -9.47 -3.12 1.28
C GLN A 16 -8.45 -4.04 1.96
N PRO A 17 -7.19 -4.12 1.47
CA PRO A 17 -6.18 -4.99 2.05
C PRO A 17 -5.64 -4.52 3.39
N LEU A 18 -5.77 -3.23 3.73
CA LEU A 18 -5.21 -2.67 4.96
C LEU A 18 -6.16 -2.85 6.13
N ILE A 19 -5.62 -3.33 7.27
CA ILE A 19 -6.36 -3.44 8.53
C ILE A 19 -6.30 -2.11 9.30
N GLY A 20 -5.17 -1.41 9.25
CA GLY A 20 -4.96 -0.16 9.95
C GLY A 20 -3.50 0.30 9.87
N VAL A 21 -3.28 1.57 10.18
CA VAL A 21 -1.94 2.15 10.32
C VAL A 21 -1.34 1.69 11.63
N VAL A 22 -0.06 1.30 11.59
CA VAL A 22 0.71 0.85 12.75
C VAL A 22 1.55 2.00 13.30
N ALA A 23 2.27 2.68 12.40
CA ALA A 23 3.19 3.75 12.76
C ALA A 23 3.41 4.75 11.61
N SER A 24 3.71 6.00 11.96
CA SER A 24 4.43 6.93 11.09
C SER A 24 5.91 6.77 11.39
N ILE A 25 6.73 6.69 10.35
CA ILE A 25 8.15 6.45 10.46
C ILE A 25 8.87 7.65 9.85
N GLN A 26 9.92 8.08 10.53
CA GLN A 26 10.88 9.03 10.00
C GLN A 26 12.28 8.53 10.30
N ASP A 27 13.03 8.25 9.25
CA ASP A 27 14.42 7.83 9.34
C ASP A 27 15.29 8.54 8.29
N GLU A 28 16.53 8.10 8.13
CA GLU A 28 17.47 8.63 7.13
C GLU A 28 17.02 8.43 5.67
N ASN A 29 16.12 7.50 5.42
CA ASN A 29 15.58 7.18 4.09
C ASN A 29 14.35 8.03 3.75
N GLY A 30 13.74 8.71 4.73
CA GLY A 30 12.60 9.59 4.55
C GLY A 30 11.49 9.41 5.58
N ARG A 31 10.33 10.00 5.28
CA ARG A 31 9.10 9.79 6.06
C ARG A 31 8.23 8.77 5.39
N GLY A 32 7.53 7.98 6.18
CA GLY A 32 6.64 6.95 5.67
C GLY A 32 5.61 6.47 6.67
N ILE A 33 4.73 5.60 6.18
CA ILE A 33 3.68 4.95 6.96
C ILE A 33 3.88 3.45 6.92
N GLU A 34 3.78 2.82 8.08
CA GLU A 34 3.64 1.38 8.22
C GLU A 34 2.19 1.03 8.52
N ALA A 35 1.65 0.08 7.76
CA ALA A 35 0.29 -0.42 7.94
C ALA A 35 0.28 -1.95 8.05
N ARG A 36 -0.74 -2.48 8.74
CA ARG A 36 -1.00 -3.92 8.81
C ARG A 36 -1.89 -4.33 7.64
N VAL A 37 -1.56 -5.46 7.03
CA VAL A 37 -2.28 -6.04 5.89
C VAL A 37 -3.03 -7.28 6.34
N HIS A 38 -4.20 -7.55 5.74
CA HIS A 38 -4.91 -8.81 5.94
C HIS A 38 -4.04 -9.99 5.51
N ALA A 39 -4.13 -11.11 6.23
CA ALA A 39 -3.52 -12.34 5.76
C ALA A 39 -4.09 -12.72 4.39
N ILE A 40 -3.28 -13.28 3.50
CA ILE A 40 -3.69 -13.59 2.12
C ILE A 40 -4.99 -14.38 2.06
N LYS A 41 -5.16 -15.36 2.96
CA LYS A 41 -6.38 -16.18 3.09
C LYS A 41 -7.63 -15.40 3.51
N ASP A 42 -7.45 -14.25 4.15
CA ASP A 42 -8.52 -13.43 4.70
C ASP A 42 -8.82 -12.20 3.81
N ILE A 43 -8.08 -12.05 2.71
CA ILE A 43 -8.33 -10.97 1.74
C ILE A 43 -9.66 -11.26 1.02
N PRO A 44 -10.62 -10.32 1.03
CA PRO A 44 -11.90 -10.52 0.39
C PRO A 44 -11.75 -10.82 -1.11
N ASN A 45 -12.42 -11.85 -1.59
CA ASN A 45 -12.52 -12.27 -2.98
C ASN A 45 -11.31 -12.96 -3.63
N PRO A 46 -10.98 -14.18 -3.22
CA PRO A 46 -10.16 -15.04 -4.06
C PRO A 46 -10.82 -15.33 -5.43
N GLU A 47 -12.15 -15.19 -5.51
CA GLU A 47 -12.94 -15.46 -6.73
C GLU A 47 -12.68 -14.48 -7.89
N LEU A 48 -12.25 -13.24 -7.62
CA LEU A 48 -11.84 -12.30 -8.67
C LEU A 48 -10.66 -12.81 -9.51
N PHE A 49 -9.94 -13.78 -8.98
CA PHE A 49 -8.76 -14.37 -9.60
C PHE A 49 -8.99 -15.85 -9.99
N ASN A 50 -10.19 -16.36 -9.75
CA ASN A 50 -10.63 -17.68 -10.22
C ASN A 50 -11.20 -17.54 -11.64
N THR A 51 -10.40 -17.84 -12.62
CA THR A 51 -10.86 -18.06 -14.00
C THR A 51 -11.53 -19.42 -14.07
N GLY A 52 -12.83 -19.50 -13.77
CA GLY A 52 -13.70 -20.64 -14.06
C GLY A 52 -13.23 -22.04 -13.65
N ALA A 53 -14.14 -22.90 -13.25
CA ALA A 53 -13.86 -24.30 -12.91
C ALA A 53 -13.29 -25.05 -14.13
N GLY A 54 -12.05 -25.47 -14.06
CA GLY A 54 -11.42 -26.38 -15.02
C GLY A 54 -10.25 -25.83 -15.84
N GLU A 55 -10.00 -24.52 -15.85
CA GLU A 55 -8.79 -23.97 -16.46
C GLU A 55 -7.64 -23.94 -15.44
N LYS A 56 -6.43 -24.30 -15.89
CA LYS A 56 -5.23 -24.08 -15.07
C LYS A 56 -5.18 -22.60 -14.71
N GLN A 57 -5.29 -22.28 -13.44
CA GLN A 57 -5.12 -20.90 -12.98
C GLN A 57 -3.83 -20.34 -13.55
N PRO A 58 -3.88 -19.17 -14.20
CA PRO A 58 -2.65 -18.50 -14.59
C PRO A 58 -1.81 -18.28 -13.32
N MET A 59 -0.56 -18.72 -13.34
CA MET A 59 0.35 -18.55 -12.22
C MET A 59 0.60 -17.06 -12.05
N MET A 60 -0.05 -16.45 -11.06
CA MET A 60 0.21 -15.05 -10.74
C MET A 60 1.58 -14.94 -10.07
N LEU A 61 2.41 -14.05 -10.58
CA LEU A 61 3.72 -13.75 -10.00
C LEU A 61 3.60 -13.14 -8.60
N ALA A 62 2.49 -12.44 -8.31
CA ALA A 62 2.19 -11.89 -6.99
C ALA A 62 0.68 -11.87 -6.76
N HIS A 63 0.28 -11.92 -5.49
CA HIS A 63 -1.12 -11.66 -5.14
C HIS A 63 -1.44 -10.17 -5.36
N PRO A 64 -2.40 -9.79 -6.21
CA PRO A 64 -2.64 -8.38 -6.57
C PRO A 64 -2.90 -7.48 -5.36
N MET A 65 -3.55 -8.01 -4.32
CA MET A 65 -3.84 -7.26 -3.10
C MET A 65 -2.58 -6.89 -2.29
N LEU A 66 -1.46 -7.59 -2.47
CA LEU A 66 -0.19 -7.19 -1.87
C LEU A 66 0.37 -5.96 -2.59
N ILE A 67 0.30 -5.92 -3.91
CA ILE A 67 0.69 -4.75 -4.69
C ILE A 67 -0.24 -3.58 -4.36
N GLU A 68 -1.54 -3.83 -4.28
CA GLU A 68 -2.55 -2.84 -3.91
C GLU A 68 -2.29 -2.26 -2.51
N SER A 69 -1.88 -3.08 -1.53
CA SER A 69 -1.52 -2.58 -0.20
C SER A 69 -0.33 -1.61 -0.23
N CYS A 70 0.64 -1.83 -1.12
CA CYS A 70 1.73 -0.88 -1.35
C CYS A 70 1.22 0.44 -1.92
N PHE A 71 0.31 0.41 -2.90
CA PHE A 71 -0.27 1.60 -3.52
C PHE A 71 -1.07 2.41 -2.50
N GLN A 72 -1.93 1.75 -1.74
CA GLN A 72 -2.73 2.41 -0.71
C GLN A 72 -1.87 3.02 0.39
N THR A 73 -0.85 2.31 0.86
CA THR A 73 0.06 2.84 1.89
C THR A 73 0.88 4.01 1.36
N ALA A 74 1.31 3.99 0.09
CA ALA A 74 1.96 5.14 -0.54
C ALA A 74 1.01 6.33 -0.67
N GLY A 75 -0.27 6.11 -0.99
CA GLY A 75 -1.31 7.13 -0.99
C GLY A 75 -1.50 7.77 0.39
N LEU A 76 -1.63 6.95 1.45
CA LEU A 76 -1.70 7.42 2.83
C LEU A 76 -0.46 8.23 3.23
N THR A 77 0.74 7.79 2.79
CA THR A 77 1.98 8.52 3.01
C THR A 77 1.95 9.90 2.33
N SER A 78 1.44 9.99 1.10
CA SER A 78 1.29 11.27 0.40
C SER A 78 0.26 12.18 1.08
N MET A 79 -0.85 11.63 1.58
CA MET A 79 -1.86 12.39 2.33
C MET A 79 -1.26 12.95 3.63
N ASP A 80 -0.50 12.14 4.37
CA ASP A 80 0.10 12.54 5.66
C ASP A 80 1.21 13.59 5.49
N ILE A 81 2.10 13.37 4.52
CA ILE A 81 3.28 14.23 4.35
C ILE A 81 2.96 15.48 3.52
N ASP A 82 2.31 15.29 2.39
CA ASP A 82 2.15 16.32 1.37
C ASP A 82 0.74 16.95 1.41
N GLY A 83 -0.21 16.33 2.11
CA GLY A 83 -1.62 16.76 2.12
C GLY A 83 -2.26 16.65 0.74
N VAL A 84 -1.91 15.63 -0.03
CA VAL A 84 -2.44 15.41 -1.38
C VAL A 84 -3.02 14.02 -1.52
N ASP A 85 -4.14 13.94 -2.22
CA ASP A 85 -4.62 12.66 -2.75
C ASP A 85 -3.81 12.28 -3.99
N SER A 86 -3.47 11.01 -4.13
CA SER A 86 -2.58 10.55 -5.19
C SER A 86 -2.91 9.16 -5.70
N LEU A 87 -2.59 8.92 -6.97
CA LEU A 87 -2.79 7.63 -7.64
C LEU A 87 -1.46 7.06 -8.16
N PRO A 88 -1.30 5.73 -8.13
CA PRO A 88 -0.13 5.07 -8.68
C PRO A 88 -0.13 5.17 -10.21
N VAL A 89 0.98 5.59 -10.78
CA VAL A 89 1.16 5.73 -12.24
C VAL A 89 2.29 4.90 -12.80
N GLY A 90 3.11 4.29 -11.95
CA GLY A 90 4.17 3.39 -12.37
C GLY A 90 5.13 3.03 -11.26
N ALA A 91 5.96 2.04 -11.50
CA ALA A 91 7.03 1.61 -10.62
C ALA A 91 8.28 1.32 -11.46
N ARG A 92 9.45 1.60 -10.88
CA ARG A 92 10.72 1.31 -11.54
C ARG A 92 11.07 -0.18 -11.49
N ARG A 93 10.81 -0.81 -10.33
CA ARG A 93 11.19 -2.20 -10.08
C ARG A 93 10.26 -2.82 -9.05
N ILE A 94 9.85 -4.07 -9.30
CA ILE A 94 9.13 -4.90 -8.34
C ILE A 94 9.94 -6.18 -8.16
N VAL A 95 10.20 -6.53 -6.90
CA VAL A 95 10.92 -7.76 -6.51
C VAL A 95 10.00 -8.57 -5.61
N LEU A 96 9.87 -9.84 -5.93
CA LEU A 96 9.03 -10.80 -5.22
C LEU A 96 9.91 -11.92 -4.65
N SER A 97 9.56 -12.42 -3.48
CA SER A 97 10.06 -13.68 -2.96
C SER A 97 9.17 -14.85 -3.39
N ASP A 98 9.76 -16.03 -3.53
CA ASP A 98 9.14 -17.18 -4.19
C ASP A 98 7.90 -17.73 -3.49
N GLU A 99 7.76 -17.57 -2.16
CA GLU A 99 6.58 -18.05 -1.43
C GLU A 99 6.14 -17.06 -0.35
N ILE A 100 4.85 -16.74 -0.37
CA ILE A 100 4.19 -15.97 0.68
C ILE A 100 3.05 -16.83 1.21
N SER A 101 3.26 -17.49 2.35
CA SER A 101 2.24 -18.35 2.96
C SER A 101 2.20 -18.15 4.47
N GLY A 102 1.00 -17.89 5.01
CA GLY A 102 0.76 -17.72 6.44
C GLY A 102 1.35 -16.43 7.04
N GLY A 103 1.31 -16.28 8.35
CA GLY A 103 1.99 -15.20 9.08
C GLY A 103 1.29 -13.84 9.09
N SER A 104 1.94 -12.87 9.75
CA SER A 104 1.49 -11.49 9.87
C SER A 104 2.14 -10.62 8.81
N LEU A 105 1.32 -9.91 8.04
CA LEU A 105 1.78 -9.04 6.97
C LEU A 105 1.76 -7.57 7.42
N THR A 106 2.86 -6.88 7.18
CA THR A 106 2.95 -5.42 7.26
C THR A 106 3.45 -4.85 5.95
N VAL A 107 3.04 -3.63 5.64
CA VAL A 107 3.53 -2.86 4.52
C VAL A 107 4.08 -1.53 5.02
N LEU A 108 5.28 -1.20 4.62
CA LEU A 108 5.90 0.10 4.84
C LEU A 108 6.04 0.80 3.49
N SER A 109 5.59 2.04 3.39
CA SER A 109 5.88 2.91 2.25
C SER A 109 6.59 4.17 2.73
N VAL A 110 7.78 4.43 2.19
CA VAL A 110 8.62 5.59 2.52
C VAL A 110 8.69 6.51 1.30
N ARG A 111 8.41 7.80 1.51
CA ARG A 111 8.60 8.82 0.48
C ARG A 111 10.08 9.12 0.33
N THR A 112 10.61 8.94 -0.86
CA THR A 112 12.04 9.10 -1.16
C THR A 112 12.35 10.36 -1.98
N GLY A 113 11.34 11.02 -2.53
CA GLY A 113 11.55 12.23 -3.33
C GLY A 113 10.33 12.64 -4.15
N SER A 114 10.59 13.52 -5.11
CA SER A 114 9.60 13.99 -6.08
C SER A 114 10.21 13.96 -7.48
N SER A 115 9.38 13.76 -8.49
CA SER A 115 9.79 13.88 -9.90
C SER A 115 9.39 15.24 -10.48
N SER A 116 9.96 15.57 -11.65
CA SER A 116 9.72 16.84 -12.35
C SER A 116 8.25 17.04 -12.78
N ASP A 117 7.46 15.98 -12.84
CA ASP A 117 6.06 16.00 -13.25
C ASP A 117 5.07 16.11 -12.08
N SER A 118 5.52 16.60 -10.94
CA SER A 118 4.72 16.71 -9.69
C SER A 118 4.26 15.36 -9.13
N SER A 119 4.92 14.25 -9.49
CA SER A 119 4.71 12.97 -8.84
C SER A 119 5.65 12.81 -7.64
N THR A 120 5.18 12.13 -6.60
CA THR A 120 6.02 11.70 -5.49
C THR A 120 6.60 10.32 -5.76
N LEU A 121 7.80 10.07 -5.26
CA LEU A 121 8.49 8.79 -5.37
C LEU A 121 8.50 8.10 -4.02
N HIS A 122 8.14 6.83 -4.01
CA HIS A 122 8.09 6.00 -2.81
C HIS A 122 8.85 4.69 -3.02
N ASN A 123 9.41 4.17 -1.95
CA ASN A 123 9.83 2.79 -1.86
C ASN A 123 8.90 2.06 -0.89
N SER A 124 8.34 0.95 -1.34
CA SER A 124 7.41 0.16 -0.52
C SER A 124 7.97 -1.24 -0.30
N VAL A 125 7.76 -1.77 0.90
CA VAL A 125 8.15 -3.13 1.26
C VAL A 125 7.04 -3.81 2.04
N ILE A 126 6.70 -5.03 1.65
CA ILE A 126 5.85 -5.92 2.45
C ILE A 126 6.76 -6.88 3.18
N ARG A 127 6.47 -7.06 4.47
CA ARG A 127 7.13 -8.03 5.34
C ARG A 127 6.15 -9.07 5.82
N LEU A 128 6.58 -10.32 5.83
CA LEU A 128 5.91 -11.45 6.46
C LEU A 128 6.72 -11.81 7.70
N ASP A 129 6.13 -11.67 8.89
CA ASP A 129 6.81 -11.90 10.17
C ASP A 129 8.18 -11.18 10.27
N GLY A 130 8.23 -9.95 9.73
CA GLY A 130 9.43 -9.11 9.69
C GLY A 130 10.36 -9.32 8.49
N ALA A 131 10.28 -10.43 7.77
CA ALA A 131 11.10 -10.69 6.59
C ALA A 131 10.50 -10.07 5.31
N PRO A 132 11.29 -9.39 4.45
CA PRO A 132 10.77 -8.79 3.24
C PRO A 132 10.39 -9.85 2.21
N VAL A 133 9.14 -9.79 1.71
CA VAL A 133 8.60 -10.72 0.71
C VAL A 133 8.20 -10.03 -0.60
N LEU A 134 7.95 -8.73 -0.58
CA LEU A 134 7.72 -7.92 -1.77
C LEU A 134 8.38 -6.55 -1.57
N LYS A 135 9.04 -6.05 -2.61
CA LYS A 135 9.60 -4.69 -2.64
C LYS A 135 9.21 -4.00 -3.94
N ILE A 136 8.82 -2.74 -3.82
CA ILE A 136 8.58 -1.85 -4.96
C ILE A 136 9.51 -0.66 -4.81
N ASP A 137 10.46 -0.53 -5.74
CA ASP A 137 11.38 0.60 -5.80
C ASP A 137 10.88 1.63 -6.81
N GLY A 138 10.89 2.90 -6.42
CA GLY A 138 10.51 4.01 -7.26
C GLY A 138 9.05 3.94 -7.71
N LEU A 139 8.15 3.57 -6.80
CA LEU A 139 6.71 3.70 -6.99
C LEU A 139 6.38 5.18 -7.16
N ARG A 140 5.82 5.52 -8.30
CA ARG A 140 5.46 6.88 -8.65
C ARG A 140 3.98 7.12 -8.41
N MET A 141 3.68 8.08 -7.53
CA MET A 141 2.34 8.51 -7.16
C MET A 141 2.07 9.90 -7.74
N LYS A 142 1.06 10.03 -8.59
CA LYS A 142 0.64 11.30 -9.19
C LYS A 142 -0.37 12.00 -8.28
N SER A 143 -0.07 13.23 -7.88
CA SER A 143 -1.01 14.06 -7.12
C SER A 143 -2.24 14.39 -7.95
N MET A 144 -3.42 14.19 -7.39
CA MET A 144 -4.73 14.43 -8.01
C MET A 144 -5.40 15.68 -7.45
N ALA A 145 -5.38 15.86 -6.13
CA ALA A 145 -5.99 16.98 -5.44
C ALA A 145 -5.23 17.30 -4.15
N PHE A 146 -5.30 18.57 -3.74
CA PHE A 146 -4.89 18.96 -2.39
C PHE A 146 -6.03 18.70 -1.42
N LEU A 147 -5.70 18.14 -0.26
CA LEU A 147 -6.64 17.90 0.81
C LEU A 147 -6.72 19.13 1.70
N ASP A 148 -7.93 19.53 2.08
CA ASP A 148 -8.13 20.52 3.12
C ASP A 148 -7.57 20.03 4.46
N ALA A 149 -7.22 20.95 5.35
CA ALA A 149 -6.63 20.61 6.65
C ALA A 149 -7.51 19.65 7.48
N SER A 150 -8.85 19.74 7.31
CA SER A 150 -9.82 18.86 7.94
C SER A 150 -9.90 17.46 7.31
N GLU A 151 -9.38 17.30 6.10
CA GLU A 151 -9.38 16.05 5.34
C GLU A 151 -8.07 15.27 5.51
N ARG A 152 -7.05 15.90 6.09
CA ARG A 152 -5.80 15.21 6.37
C ARG A 152 -6.04 14.14 7.42
N PRO A 153 -5.59 12.91 7.16
CA PRO A 153 -5.70 11.88 8.17
C PRO A 153 -4.84 12.26 9.38
N GLY A 154 -5.46 12.48 10.53
CA GLY A 154 -4.75 12.34 11.80
C GLY A 154 -4.45 10.85 11.99
N LEU A 155 -3.43 10.35 11.28
CA LEU A 155 -3.15 8.90 11.23
C LEU A 155 -2.57 8.39 12.53
N ILE A 156 -2.04 9.29 13.36
CA ILE A 156 -1.52 8.98 14.69
C ILE A 156 -1.82 10.17 15.58
N ASP A 157 -2.57 9.95 16.68
CA ASP A 157 -2.69 10.92 17.74
C ASP A 157 -1.27 11.17 18.28
N SER A 158 -0.80 12.42 18.14
CA SER A 158 0.44 12.87 18.79
C SER A 158 0.18 12.93 20.29
N GLU A 159 0.49 11.86 21.00
CA GLU A 159 0.79 11.94 22.44
C GLU A 159 2.19 12.44 22.68
#